data_90f6c8400e0e603d32d8dc01b3c00267
#
_entry.id   90f6c8400e0e603d32d8dc01b3c00267
#
_cell.length_a   1.000
_cell.length_b   1.000
_cell.length_c   1.000
_cell.angle_alpha   90.00
_cell.angle_beta   90.00
_cell.angle_gamma   90.00
#
_symmetry.space_group_name_H-M   'P 1'
#
loop_
_entity.id
_entity.type
_entity.pdbx_description
1 polymer ?
#
loop_
_entity_poly.entity_id
_entity_poly.type
_entity_poly.pdbx_seq_one_letter_code
_entity_poly.pdbx_strand_id
1 'polypeptide(L)'
;MTQTVPSALTHLQDIAPPRGRRLAVFLDYDGTLTPIVSQPTHAVLSNSTRGAVRTLATHVPVAILSGRDLDDIRRRVGINEIIYSGSHGFDVAGPRGLRKQVATEFLPILDAAEKELGEKLAGTSGALLERKRFSIAAHYRQANERGVTKVERAVNETGACHRELRITAGKKVYELQPNIDWNKGRAVVWLLETLGLEQPEVLPLYIGDDLTDEDAFRALEQRGIGIVVGEQSRSTAARYALKGPAEVERFLRELAPRLLASADS
;
A
#
# COMPACT_ATOMS: atom_id res chain seq x y z
N MET A 1 15.40 14.30 18.44
CA MET A 1 16.40 13.59 17.62
C MET A 1 15.65 12.48 16.88
N THR A 2 15.50 12.58 15.58
CA THR A 2 14.93 11.50 14.76
C THR A 2 15.90 10.33 14.77
N GLN A 3 15.51 9.21 15.35
CA GLN A 3 16.32 8.00 15.40
C GLN A 3 16.48 7.49 13.96
N THR A 4 17.70 7.44 13.46
CA THR A 4 17.98 6.95 12.09
C THR A 4 17.76 5.44 12.07
N VAL A 5 16.79 5.00 11.30
CA VAL A 5 16.46 3.57 11.13
C VAL A 5 17.55 2.91 10.25
N PRO A 6 18.11 1.75 10.66
CA PRO A 6 19.20 1.09 9.94
C PRO A 6 18.78 0.59 8.55
N SER A 7 19.73 0.52 7.62
CA SER A 7 19.46 0.02 6.25
C SER A 7 19.15 -1.46 6.24
N ALA A 8 18.05 -1.86 5.60
CA ALA A 8 17.68 -3.25 5.42
C ALA A 8 18.70 -4.06 4.60
N LEU A 9 19.42 -3.40 3.66
CA LEU A 9 20.45 -4.07 2.86
C LEU A 9 21.65 -4.51 3.70
N THR A 10 22.03 -3.73 4.71
CA THR A 10 23.15 -4.08 5.61
C THR A 10 22.78 -5.09 6.68
N HIS A 11 21.45 -5.31 6.90
CA HIS A 11 20.89 -6.22 7.90
C HIS A 11 20.12 -7.40 7.27
N LEU A 12 20.44 -7.73 6.02
CA LEU A 12 19.72 -8.76 5.29
C LEU A 12 19.81 -10.14 5.97
N GLN A 13 20.89 -10.41 6.69
CA GLN A 13 21.04 -11.65 7.45
C GLN A 13 20.10 -11.72 8.68
N ASP A 14 19.79 -10.58 9.28
CA ASP A 14 18.86 -10.48 10.42
C ASP A 14 17.40 -10.55 9.97
N ILE A 15 17.13 -10.15 8.72
CA ILE A 15 15.79 -10.14 8.10
C ILE A 15 15.47 -11.49 7.46
N ALA A 16 16.47 -12.14 6.85
CA ALA A 16 16.29 -13.49 6.32
C ALA A 16 15.90 -14.45 7.46
N PRO A 17 14.84 -15.25 7.26
CA PRO A 17 14.34 -16.09 8.35
C PRO A 17 15.40 -17.13 8.73
N PRO A 18 15.62 -17.38 10.03
CA PRO A 18 16.45 -18.51 10.45
C PRO A 18 15.80 -19.83 10.04
N ARG A 19 16.57 -20.92 10.11
CA ARG A 19 16.08 -22.28 9.79
C ARG A 19 14.78 -22.60 10.53
N GLY A 20 13.83 -23.18 9.81
CA GLY A 20 12.52 -23.56 10.35
C GLY A 20 11.51 -22.41 10.36
N ARG A 21 11.89 -21.18 9.99
CA ARG A 21 10.96 -20.07 9.80
C ARG A 21 10.72 -19.76 8.32
N ARG A 22 9.53 -19.27 8.01
CA ARG A 22 9.12 -18.86 6.66
C ARG A 22 8.78 -17.38 6.65
N LEU A 23 9.01 -16.70 5.53
CA LEU A 23 8.51 -15.33 5.33
C LEU A 23 7.08 -15.33 4.77
N ALA A 24 6.35 -14.26 5.07
CA ALA A 24 5.19 -13.79 4.30
C ALA A 24 5.45 -12.34 3.96
N VAL A 25 5.48 -11.98 2.67
CA VAL A 25 5.95 -10.67 2.21
C VAL A 25 4.80 -9.83 1.71
N PHE A 26 4.69 -8.63 2.24
CA PHE A 26 3.70 -7.62 1.91
C PHE A 26 4.40 -6.39 1.34
N LEU A 27 3.99 -5.95 0.16
CA LEU A 27 4.65 -4.89 -0.58
C LEU A 27 3.64 -3.80 -0.94
N ASP A 28 3.95 -2.55 -0.63
CA ASP A 28 3.28 -1.43 -1.26
C ASP A 28 3.77 -1.26 -2.71
N TYR A 29 3.05 -0.49 -3.51
CA TYR A 29 3.35 -0.31 -4.94
C TYR A 29 3.96 1.04 -5.26
N ASP A 30 3.21 2.15 -5.04
CA ASP A 30 3.60 3.50 -5.45
C ASP A 30 4.59 4.12 -4.46
N GLY A 31 5.81 4.39 -4.88
CA GLY A 31 6.90 4.86 -4.01
C GLY A 31 7.76 3.73 -3.46
N THR A 32 7.26 2.49 -3.52
CA THR A 32 7.92 1.29 -3.01
C THR A 32 8.46 0.42 -4.14
N LEU A 33 7.59 -0.17 -4.97
CA LEU A 33 7.99 -0.97 -6.14
C LEU A 33 8.21 -0.13 -7.39
N THR A 34 7.59 1.05 -7.44
CA THR A 34 7.73 2.03 -8.53
C THR A 34 8.04 3.41 -7.98
N PRO A 35 8.77 4.26 -8.73
CA PRO A 35 8.94 5.66 -8.33
C PRO A 35 7.58 6.38 -8.24
N ILE A 36 7.51 7.38 -7.35
CA ILE A 36 6.39 8.33 -7.35
C ILE A 36 6.47 9.18 -8.60
N VAL A 37 5.41 9.20 -9.38
CA VAL A 37 5.29 9.93 -10.64
C VAL A 37 4.21 11.00 -10.58
N SER A 38 4.29 11.99 -11.48
CA SER A 38 3.32 13.09 -11.52
C SER A 38 1.92 12.65 -11.96
N GLN A 39 1.85 11.63 -12.81
CA GLN A 39 0.59 11.05 -13.28
C GLN A 39 0.53 9.57 -12.87
N PRO A 40 -0.53 9.13 -12.17
CA PRO A 40 -0.66 7.74 -11.70
C PRO A 40 -0.54 6.68 -12.81
N THR A 41 -0.93 7.03 -14.04
CA THR A 41 -0.83 6.17 -15.22
C THR A 41 0.61 5.83 -15.60
N HIS A 42 1.56 6.68 -15.27
CA HIS A 42 2.99 6.51 -15.60
C HIS A 42 3.78 5.68 -14.57
N ALA A 43 3.17 5.25 -13.47
CA ALA A 43 3.80 4.33 -12.54
C ALA A 43 3.83 2.91 -13.15
N VAL A 44 4.93 2.58 -13.79
CA VAL A 44 5.14 1.29 -14.47
C VAL A 44 6.15 0.46 -13.69
N LEU A 45 5.77 -0.77 -13.36
CA LEU A 45 6.68 -1.73 -12.72
C LEU A 45 7.76 -2.17 -13.72
N SER A 46 9.03 -2.02 -13.36
CA SER A 46 10.14 -2.48 -14.20
C SER A 46 10.10 -4.00 -14.38
N ASN A 47 10.61 -4.50 -15.51
CA ASN A 47 10.70 -5.94 -15.73
C ASN A 47 11.63 -6.62 -14.70
N SER A 48 12.66 -5.91 -14.24
CA SER A 48 13.59 -6.39 -13.22
C SER A 48 12.89 -6.55 -11.87
N THR A 49 12.19 -5.52 -11.40
CA THR A 49 11.41 -5.57 -10.15
C THR A 49 10.31 -6.63 -10.23
N ARG A 50 9.59 -6.73 -11.37
CA ARG A 50 8.59 -7.79 -11.60
C ARG A 50 9.21 -9.18 -11.51
N GLY A 51 10.40 -9.36 -12.09
CA GLY A 51 11.16 -10.61 -12.00
C GLY A 51 11.52 -10.96 -10.56
N ALA A 52 12.01 -10.00 -9.78
CA ALA A 52 12.35 -10.18 -8.38
C ALA A 52 11.12 -10.59 -7.53
N VAL A 53 9.99 -9.90 -7.70
CA VAL A 53 8.73 -10.26 -7.02
C VAL A 53 8.25 -11.65 -7.42
N ARG A 54 8.31 -11.99 -8.71
CA ARG A 54 7.91 -13.33 -9.20
C ARG A 54 8.81 -14.42 -8.62
N THR A 55 10.12 -14.24 -8.61
CA THR A 55 11.05 -15.19 -8.00
C THR A 55 10.76 -15.36 -6.52
N LEU A 56 10.51 -14.26 -5.78
CA LEU A 56 10.15 -14.35 -4.36
C LEU A 56 8.87 -15.15 -4.15
N ALA A 57 7.84 -14.93 -4.99
CA ALA A 57 6.55 -15.60 -4.91
C ALA A 57 6.59 -17.12 -5.16
N THR A 58 7.67 -17.64 -5.76
CA THR A 58 7.85 -19.09 -5.88
C THR A 58 8.26 -19.75 -4.55
N HIS A 59 8.71 -18.97 -3.57
CA HIS A 59 9.23 -19.50 -2.30
C HIS A 59 8.34 -19.16 -1.10
N VAL A 60 7.68 -17.98 -1.13
CA VAL A 60 6.91 -17.48 0.00
C VAL A 60 5.61 -16.81 -0.47
N PRO A 61 4.58 -16.76 0.38
CA PRO A 61 3.39 -15.95 0.09
C PRO A 61 3.78 -14.48 -0.10
N VAL A 62 3.33 -13.88 -1.22
CA VAL A 62 3.53 -12.47 -1.53
C VAL A 62 2.17 -11.80 -1.73
N ALA A 63 1.98 -10.64 -1.12
CA ALA A 63 0.83 -9.79 -1.33
C ALA A 63 1.27 -8.36 -1.68
N ILE A 64 0.59 -7.73 -2.65
CA ILE A 64 0.77 -6.31 -2.96
C ILE A 64 -0.44 -5.55 -2.42
N LEU A 65 -0.20 -4.55 -1.57
CA LEU A 65 -1.21 -3.69 -0.98
C LEU A 65 -1.05 -2.25 -1.52
N SER A 66 -2.11 -1.70 -2.11
CA SER A 66 -2.05 -0.41 -2.79
C SER A 66 -3.31 0.43 -2.54
N GLY A 67 -3.17 1.75 -2.62
CA GLY A 67 -4.31 2.67 -2.69
C GLY A 67 -4.99 2.68 -4.08
N ARG A 68 -4.45 1.98 -5.07
CA ARG A 68 -5.06 1.79 -6.39
C ARG A 68 -6.22 0.83 -6.33
N ASP A 69 -7.13 0.92 -7.30
CA ASP A 69 -8.15 -0.11 -7.46
C ASP A 69 -7.53 -1.47 -7.76
N LEU A 70 -8.21 -2.53 -7.30
CA LEU A 70 -7.74 -3.91 -7.41
C LEU A 70 -7.41 -4.31 -8.85
N ASP A 71 -8.26 -3.97 -9.81
CA ASP A 71 -8.05 -4.33 -11.22
C ASP A 71 -6.91 -3.52 -11.84
N ASP A 72 -6.67 -2.28 -11.40
CA ASP A 72 -5.55 -1.47 -11.88
C ASP A 72 -4.23 -2.05 -11.39
N ILE A 73 -4.11 -2.35 -10.09
CA ILE A 73 -2.87 -2.90 -9.55
C ILE A 73 -2.55 -4.30 -10.12
N ARG A 74 -3.56 -5.15 -10.33
CA ARG A 74 -3.39 -6.46 -10.96
C ARG A 74 -2.84 -6.35 -12.39
N ARG A 75 -3.40 -5.45 -13.21
CA ARG A 75 -2.92 -5.22 -14.58
C ARG A 75 -1.47 -4.71 -14.61
N ARG A 76 -1.13 -3.78 -13.71
CA ARG A 76 0.22 -3.19 -13.65
C ARG A 76 1.29 -4.19 -13.25
N VAL A 77 1.01 -5.02 -12.29
CA VAL A 77 1.97 -6.00 -11.79
C VAL A 77 2.00 -7.25 -12.67
N GLY A 78 0.86 -7.80 -13.08
CA GLY A 78 0.77 -8.91 -14.03
C GLY A 78 1.42 -10.21 -13.54
N ILE A 79 1.27 -10.54 -12.26
CA ILE A 79 1.70 -11.82 -11.65
C ILE A 79 0.47 -12.50 -11.09
N ASN A 80 0.09 -13.67 -11.58
CA ASN A 80 -1.16 -14.34 -11.20
C ASN A 80 -1.08 -15.11 -9.88
N GLU A 81 0.13 -15.46 -9.47
CA GLU A 81 0.42 -16.33 -8.32
C GLU A 81 0.42 -15.60 -6.98
N ILE A 82 0.28 -14.27 -6.97
CA ILE A 82 0.33 -13.45 -5.76
C ILE A 82 -1.05 -12.90 -5.37
N ILE A 83 -1.11 -12.34 -4.16
CA ILE A 83 -2.31 -11.70 -3.63
C ILE A 83 -2.24 -10.20 -3.95
N TYR A 84 -3.39 -9.62 -4.25
CA TYR A 84 -3.57 -8.20 -4.48
C TYR A 84 -4.59 -7.63 -3.52
N SER A 85 -4.29 -6.49 -2.96
CA SER A 85 -5.15 -5.70 -2.11
C SER A 85 -5.21 -4.28 -2.63
N GLY A 86 -6.34 -3.91 -3.21
CA GLY A 86 -6.62 -2.57 -3.74
C GLY A 86 -7.37 -1.70 -2.74
N SER A 87 -7.48 -0.41 -3.07
CA SER A 87 -8.21 0.59 -2.26
C SER A 87 -7.87 0.53 -0.78
N HIS A 88 -6.56 0.52 -0.43
CA HIS A 88 -6.04 0.46 0.95
C HIS A 88 -6.52 -0.77 1.77
N GLY A 89 -6.81 -1.88 1.10
CA GLY A 89 -7.26 -3.10 1.76
C GLY A 89 -8.75 -3.40 1.63
N PHE A 90 -9.55 -2.50 1.09
CA PHE A 90 -11.01 -2.69 0.95
C PHE A 90 -11.39 -3.76 -0.07
N ASP A 91 -10.53 -4.04 -1.04
CA ASP A 91 -10.77 -5.02 -2.09
C ASP A 91 -9.57 -5.95 -2.26
N VAL A 92 -9.73 -7.21 -1.89
CA VAL A 92 -8.66 -8.21 -1.90
C VAL A 92 -9.01 -9.37 -2.80
N ALA A 93 -8.05 -9.81 -3.63
CA ALA A 93 -8.17 -11.03 -4.42
C ALA A 93 -6.81 -11.75 -4.54
N GLY A 94 -6.85 -13.05 -4.67
CA GLY A 94 -5.65 -13.86 -4.80
C GLY A 94 -5.92 -15.23 -5.41
N PRO A 95 -4.89 -16.07 -5.46
CA PRO A 95 -5.02 -17.46 -5.92
C PRO A 95 -6.05 -18.25 -5.11
N ARG A 96 -6.48 -19.39 -5.66
CA ARG A 96 -7.39 -20.35 -5.02
C ARG A 96 -8.74 -19.76 -4.59
N GLY A 97 -9.21 -18.74 -5.30
CA GLY A 97 -10.50 -18.11 -5.01
C GLY A 97 -10.49 -17.17 -3.80
N LEU A 98 -9.32 -16.79 -3.28
CA LEU A 98 -9.24 -15.78 -2.23
C LEU A 98 -9.91 -14.49 -2.69
N ARG A 99 -10.95 -14.07 -1.96
CA ARG A 99 -11.70 -12.85 -2.26
C ARG A 99 -12.27 -12.24 -0.98
N LYS A 100 -12.06 -10.93 -0.80
CA LYS A 100 -12.72 -10.13 0.24
C LYS A 100 -13.03 -8.75 -0.29
N GLN A 101 -14.24 -8.29 -0.01
CA GLN A 101 -14.62 -6.89 -0.18
C GLN A 101 -15.17 -6.39 1.15
N VAL A 102 -14.68 -5.25 1.57
CA VAL A 102 -15.09 -4.60 2.81
C VAL A 102 -15.81 -3.31 2.46
N ALA A 103 -16.86 -2.96 3.22
CA ALA A 103 -17.60 -1.71 3.04
C ALA A 103 -18.35 -1.58 1.69
N THR A 104 -18.86 -2.67 1.14
CA THR A 104 -19.69 -2.63 -0.07
C THR A 104 -20.98 -1.83 0.12
N GLU A 105 -21.49 -1.76 1.35
CA GLU A 105 -22.65 -0.97 1.76
C GLU A 105 -22.43 0.54 1.63
N PHE A 106 -21.17 1.01 1.56
CA PHE A 106 -20.85 2.42 1.36
C PHE A 106 -20.81 2.85 -0.12
N LEU A 107 -20.93 1.93 -1.06
CA LEU A 107 -20.86 2.28 -2.49
C LEU A 107 -21.92 3.33 -2.88
N PRO A 108 -23.20 3.25 -2.48
CA PRO A 108 -24.18 4.29 -2.80
C PRO A 108 -23.85 5.66 -2.19
N ILE A 109 -23.25 5.66 -0.99
CA ILE A 109 -22.81 6.90 -0.32
C ILE A 109 -21.66 7.56 -1.08
N LEU A 110 -20.70 6.73 -1.52
CA LEU A 110 -19.59 7.21 -2.34
C LEU A 110 -20.07 7.75 -3.69
N ASP A 111 -21.07 7.14 -4.32
CA ASP A 111 -21.63 7.62 -5.58
C ASP A 111 -22.32 9.00 -5.41
N ALA A 112 -23.05 9.19 -4.30
CA ALA A 112 -23.65 10.48 -3.96
C ALA A 112 -22.60 11.57 -3.67
N ALA A 113 -21.57 11.22 -2.88
CA ALA A 113 -20.48 12.13 -2.53
C ALA A 113 -19.62 12.50 -3.75
N GLU A 114 -19.37 11.56 -4.67
CA GLU A 114 -18.68 11.83 -5.94
C GLU A 114 -19.41 12.87 -6.77
N LYS A 115 -20.73 12.70 -6.94
CA LYS A 115 -21.57 13.66 -7.69
C LYS A 115 -21.48 15.04 -7.09
N GLU A 116 -21.70 15.17 -5.78
CA GLU A 116 -21.65 16.43 -5.06
C GLU A 116 -20.27 17.11 -5.18
N LEU A 117 -19.20 16.34 -4.96
CA LEU A 117 -17.84 16.85 -5.05
C LEU A 117 -17.48 17.27 -6.48
N GLY A 118 -17.93 16.52 -7.48
CA GLY A 118 -17.78 16.85 -8.90
C GLY A 118 -18.44 18.18 -9.27
N GLU A 119 -19.66 18.42 -8.79
CA GLU A 119 -20.37 19.68 -8.98
C GLU A 119 -19.62 20.86 -8.33
N LYS A 120 -19.13 20.69 -7.10
CA LYS A 120 -18.34 21.72 -6.38
C LYS A 120 -17.00 22.04 -7.04
N LEU A 121 -16.35 21.04 -7.62
CA LEU A 121 -15.05 21.17 -8.29
C LEU A 121 -15.16 21.59 -9.76
N ALA A 122 -16.35 21.64 -10.33
CA ALA A 122 -16.56 22.04 -11.72
C ALA A 122 -15.86 23.38 -12.03
N GLY A 123 -15.09 23.39 -13.14
CA GLY A 123 -14.32 24.57 -13.58
C GLY A 123 -13.09 24.91 -12.72
N THR A 124 -12.69 24.07 -11.77
CA THR A 124 -11.47 24.29 -10.99
C THR A 124 -10.27 23.76 -11.77
N SER A 125 -9.50 24.68 -12.37
CA SER A 125 -8.31 24.32 -13.16
C SER A 125 -7.27 23.60 -12.30
N GLY A 126 -6.76 22.48 -12.81
CA GLY A 126 -5.73 21.67 -12.16
C GLY A 126 -6.25 20.76 -11.04
N ALA A 127 -7.56 20.78 -10.74
CA ALA A 127 -8.21 19.76 -9.91
C ALA A 127 -8.64 18.57 -10.77
N LEU A 128 -8.38 17.36 -10.30
CA LEU A 128 -8.82 16.12 -10.95
C LEU A 128 -9.54 15.25 -9.92
N LEU A 129 -10.77 14.87 -10.20
CA LEU A 129 -11.54 13.92 -9.41
C LEU A 129 -11.37 12.52 -10.01
N GLU A 130 -10.97 11.57 -9.19
CA GLU A 130 -10.82 10.16 -9.55
C GLU A 130 -11.71 9.30 -8.66
N ARG A 131 -12.70 8.63 -9.25
CA ARG A 131 -13.55 7.66 -8.56
C ARG A 131 -12.85 6.30 -8.56
N LYS A 132 -12.46 5.84 -7.39
CA LYS A 132 -12.05 4.46 -7.14
C LYS A 132 -13.22 3.67 -6.55
N ARG A 133 -13.15 2.34 -6.56
CA ARG A 133 -14.27 1.53 -6.07
C ARG A 133 -14.67 1.90 -4.64
N PHE A 134 -13.72 2.06 -3.73
CA PHE A 134 -13.97 2.33 -2.30
C PHE A 134 -13.45 3.68 -1.83
N SER A 135 -13.10 4.59 -2.74
CA SER A 135 -12.75 5.96 -2.37
C SER A 135 -12.96 6.93 -3.52
N ILE A 136 -12.94 8.23 -3.19
CA ILE A 136 -12.96 9.32 -4.15
C ILE A 136 -11.72 10.16 -3.90
N ALA A 137 -10.82 10.24 -4.87
CA ALA A 137 -9.59 11.01 -4.77
C ALA A 137 -9.73 12.37 -5.48
N ALA A 138 -9.54 13.45 -4.76
CA ALA A 138 -9.49 14.83 -5.28
C ALA A 138 -8.02 15.26 -5.37
N HIS A 139 -7.43 15.13 -6.55
CA HIS A 139 -6.06 15.51 -6.83
C HIS A 139 -5.97 17.02 -7.09
N TYR A 140 -5.00 17.68 -6.46
CA TYR A 140 -4.77 19.13 -6.62
C TYR A 140 -3.33 19.50 -6.97
N ARG A 141 -2.53 18.52 -7.43
CA ARG A 141 -1.11 18.71 -7.77
C ARG A 141 -0.87 19.79 -8.83
N GLN A 142 -1.80 19.93 -9.77
CA GLN A 142 -1.71 20.88 -10.88
C GLN A 142 -2.55 22.15 -10.63
N ALA A 143 -3.22 22.24 -9.49
CA ALA A 143 -4.01 23.43 -9.14
C ALA A 143 -3.12 24.55 -8.61
N ASN A 144 -3.49 25.80 -8.93
CA ASN A 144 -2.91 26.97 -8.27
C ASN A 144 -3.44 27.14 -6.84
N GLU A 145 -2.92 28.07 -6.06
CA GLU A 145 -3.30 28.28 -4.65
C GLU A 145 -4.81 28.44 -4.43
N ARG A 146 -5.51 29.20 -5.30
CA ARG A 146 -6.97 29.34 -5.24
C ARG A 146 -7.69 28.02 -5.50
N GLY A 147 -7.18 27.24 -6.46
CA GLY A 147 -7.69 25.90 -6.77
C GLY A 147 -7.49 24.94 -5.59
N VAL A 148 -6.33 24.94 -4.95
CA VAL A 148 -6.05 24.13 -3.74
C VAL A 148 -7.05 24.46 -2.64
N THR A 149 -7.24 25.76 -2.31
CA THR A 149 -8.21 26.20 -1.29
C THR A 149 -9.64 25.77 -1.64
N LYS A 150 -10.00 25.85 -2.93
CA LYS A 150 -11.34 25.41 -3.38
C LYS A 150 -11.50 23.89 -3.25
N VAL A 151 -10.49 23.09 -3.60
CA VAL A 151 -10.52 21.64 -3.43
C VAL A 151 -10.65 21.27 -1.96
N GLU A 152 -9.84 21.85 -1.09
CA GLU A 152 -9.88 21.61 0.36
C GLU A 152 -11.26 21.90 0.95
N ARG A 153 -11.82 23.08 0.61
CA ARG A 153 -13.17 23.46 1.05
C ARG A 153 -14.23 22.48 0.55
N ALA A 154 -14.21 22.14 -0.74
CA ALA A 154 -15.18 21.24 -1.34
C ALA A 154 -15.15 19.85 -0.69
N VAL A 155 -13.94 19.30 -0.43
CA VAL A 155 -13.76 18.01 0.24
C VAL A 155 -14.29 18.06 1.67
N ASN A 156 -13.98 19.11 2.44
CA ASN A 156 -14.44 19.26 3.81
C ASN A 156 -15.96 19.42 3.90
N GLU A 157 -16.58 20.20 3.02
CA GLU A 157 -18.03 20.35 2.97
C GLU A 157 -18.72 19.04 2.60
N THR A 158 -18.21 18.32 1.57
CA THR A 158 -18.77 17.02 1.17
C THR A 158 -18.61 15.98 2.28
N GLY A 159 -17.46 15.92 2.94
CA GLY A 159 -17.25 15.04 4.09
C GLY A 159 -18.15 15.36 5.28
N ALA A 160 -18.49 16.65 5.50
CA ALA A 160 -19.43 17.05 6.54
C ALA A 160 -20.88 16.60 6.22
N CYS A 161 -21.26 16.56 4.95
CA CYS A 161 -22.57 16.03 4.49
C CYS A 161 -22.66 14.52 4.56
N HIS A 162 -21.54 13.83 4.31
CA HIS A 162 -21.45 12.35 4.28
C HIS A 162 -20.57 11.85 5.43
N ARG A 163 -21.08 11.89 6.67
CA ARG A 163 -20.32 11.56 7.90
C ARG A 163 -19.90 10.10 7.99
N GLU A 164 -20.48 9.24 7.20
CA GLU A 164 -20.08 7.84 7.00
C GLU A 164 -18.75 7.71 6.25
N LEU A 165 -18.29 8.80 5.62
CA LEU A 165 -16.99 8.88 4.97
C LEU A 165 -16.00 9.67 5.84
N ARG A 166 -14.74 9.24 5.84
CA ARG A 166 -13.62 9.99 6.41
C ARG A 166 -12.77 10.61 5.33
N ILE A 167 -12.17 11.74 5.63
CA ILE A 167 -11.19 12.43 4.77
C ILE A 167 -9.79 11.99 5.18
N THR A 168 -9.00 11.56 4.22
CA THR A 168 -7.56 11.32 4.39
C THR A 168 -6.78 12.21 3.45
N ALA A 169 -5.57 12.62 3.86
CA ALA A 169 -4.68 13.46 3.06
C ALA A 169 -3.44 12.67 2.64
N GLY A 170 -3.11 12.75 1.34
CA GLY A 170 -1.90 12.19 0.76
C GLY A 170 -1.03 13.27 0.09
N LYS A 171 -0.07 12.81 -0.73
CA LYS A 171 0.86 13.71 -1.45
C LYS A 171 0.16 14.48 -2.58
N LYS A 172 -0.45 15.64 -2.26
CA LYS A 172 -1.23 16.49 -3.18
C LYS A 172 -2.56 15.86 -3.62
N VAL A 173 -3.21 15.16 -2.70
CA VAL A 173 -4.52 14.54 -2.88
C VAL A 173 -5.27 14.51 -1.55
N TYR A 174 -6.58 14.71 -1.58
CA TYR A 174 -7.50 14.34 -0.50
C TYR A 174 -8.33 13.15 -0.96
N GLU A 175 -8.57 12.19 -0.07
CA GLU A 175 -9.46 11.06 -0.34
C GLU A 175 -10.62 11.01 0.64
N LEU A 176 -11.82 10.80 0.11
CA LEU A 176 -13.02 10.40 0.85
C LEU A 176 -13.14 8.87 0.77
N GLN A 177 -13.19 8.19 1.91
CA GLN A 177 -13.28 6.73 2.00
C GLN A 177 -14.19 6.32 3.17
N PRO A 178 -14.71 5.07 3.20
CA PRO A 178 -15.55 4.60 4.30
C PRO A 178 -14.92 4.84 5.67
N ASN A 179 -15.70 5.41 6.60
CA ASN A 179 -15.27 5.72 7.96
C ASN A 179 -15.45 4.50 8.87
N ILE A 180 -14.68 3.45 8.63
CA ILE A 180 -14.66 2.23 9.43
C ILE A 180 -13.23 1.91 9.89
N ASP A 181 -13.11 1.06 10.91
CA ASP A 181 -11.80 0.58 11.39
C ASP A 181 -11.20 -0.45 10.43
N TRP A 182 -10.85 0.03 9.23
CA TRP A 182 -10.19 -0.74 8.19
C TRP A 182 -9.10 0.08 7.52
N ASN A 183 -7.90 -0.53 7.37
CA ASN A 183 -6.71 0.08 6.79
C ASN A 183 -5.73 -1.00 6.30
N LYS A 184 -4.57 -0.63 5.79
CA LYS A 184 -3.54 -1.57 5.33
C LYS A 184 -3.08 -2.53 6.45
N GLY A 185 -2.98 -2.07 7.69
CA GLY A 185 -2.62 -2.93 8.83
C GLY A 185 -3.66 -4.00 9.09
N ARG A 186 -4.96 -3.64 9.11
CA ARG A 186 -6.07 -4.59 9.24
C ARG A 186 -6.11 -5.60 8.09
N ALA A 187 -5.82 -5.14 6.87
CA ALA A 187 -5.76 -6.03 5.70
C ALA A 187 -4.61 -7.05 5.82
N VAL A 188 -3.44 -6.64 6.30
CA VAL A 188 -2.31 -7.55 6.56
C VAL A 188 -2.66 -8.58 7.64
N VAL A 189 -3.24 -8.15 8.76
CA VAL A 189 -3.66 -9.07 9.83
C VAL A 189 -4.68 -10.07 9.31
N TRP A 190 -5.72 -9.61 8.61
CA TRP A 190 -6.71 -10.49 8.00
C TRP A 190 -6.10 -11.49 7.01
N LEU A 191 -5.12 -11.07 6.20
CA LEU A 191 -4.43 -11.97 5.26
C LEU A 191 -3.64 -13.03 6.01
N LEU A 192 -2.93 -12.67 7.08
CA LEU A 192 -2.20 -13.63 7.90
C LEU A 192 -3.14 -14.68 8.50
N GLU A 193 -4.27 -14.25 9.07
CA GLU A 193 -5.31 -15.13 9.62
C GLU A 193 -5.90 -16.07 8.55
N THR A 194 -6.36 -15.49 7.43
CA THR A 194 -7.04 -16.24 6.36
C THR A 194 -6.14 -17.27 5.69
N LEU A 195 -4.84 -16.97 5.59
CA LEU A 195 -3.86 -17.86 4.98
C LEU A 195 -3.22 -18.85 5.97
N GLY A 196 -3.62 -18.80 7.24
CA GLY A 196 -3.02 -19.61 8.29
C GLY A 196 -1.53 -19.28 8.48
N LEU A 197 -1.14 -18.03 8.43
CA LEU A 197 0.24 -17.53 8.56
C LEU A 197 0.50 -16.81 9.90
N GLU A 198 -0.30 -17.13 10.92
CA GLU A 198 -0.17 -16.53 12.26
C GLU A 198 0.82 -17.28 13.17
N GLN A 199 1.31 -18.44 12.73
CA GLN A 199 2.18 -19.28 13.52
C GLN A 199 3.52 -18.58 13.81
N PRO A 200 4.15 -18.85 14.97
CA PRO A 200 5.43 -18.26 15.35
C PRO A 200 6.58 -18.48 14.36
N GLU A 201 6.45 -19.53 13.52
CA GLU A 201 7.41 -19.88 12.47
C GLU A 201 7.28 -18.98 11.24
N VAL A 202 6.22 -18.21 11.13
CA VAL A 202 6.04 -17.26 10.03
C VAL A 202 6.47 -15.86 10.48
N LEU A 203 7.39 -15.28 9.73
CA LEU A 203 7.85 -13.91 9.91
C LEU A 203 7.22 -13.01 8.85
N PRO A 204 6.21 -12.21 9.16
CA PRO A 204 5.67 -11.22 8.23
C PRO A 204 6.66 -10.10 7.98
N LEU A 205 6.86 -9.74 6.72
CA LEU A 205 7.69 -8.62 6.26
C LEU A 205 6.83 -7.65 5.45
N TYR A 206 6.76 -6.38 5.87
CA TYR A 206 6.06 -5.34 5.13
C TYR A 206 7.03 -4.27 4.65
N ILE A 207 6.94 -3.88 3.37
CA ILE A 207 7.75 -2.80 2.77
C ILE A 207 6.82 -1.73 2.19
N GLY A 208 6.98 -0.46 2.61
CA GLY A 208 6.13 0.64 2.18
C GLY A 208 6.75 2.03 2.40
N ASP A 209 6.21 3.09 1.76
CA ASP A 209 6.80 4.44 1.76
C ASP A 209 5.91 5.53 2.37
N ASP A 210 4.63 5.28 2.59
CA ASP A 210 3.65 6.32 2.94
C ASP A 210 3.07 6.18 4.36
N LEU A 211 2.28 7.17 4.76
CA LEU A 211 1.56 7.21 6.04
C LEU A 211 0.63 6.02 6.24
N THR A 212 0.00 5.55 5.16
CA THR A 212 -0.90 4.40 5.21
C THR A 212 -0.17 3.09 5.50
N ASP A 213 1.15 3.03 5.26
CA ASP A 213 1.99 1.87 5.55
C ASP A 213 2.38 1.79 7.03
N GLU A 214 2.35 2.93 7.75
CA GLU A 214 2.57 2.97 9.19
C GLU A 214 1.55 2.11 9.96
N ASP A 215 0.32 1.99 9.45
CA ASP A 215 -0.68 1.09 10.04
C ASP A 215 -0.25 -0.37 9.94
N ALA A 216 0.38 -0.76 8.82
CA ALA A 216 0.92 -2.10 8.63
C ALA A 216 2.19 -2.32 9.48
N PHE A 217 3.08 -1.32 9.56
CA PHE A 217 4.26 -1.41 10.43
C PHE A 217 3.87 -1.62 11.89
N ARG A 218 2.90 -0.82 12.42
CA ARG A 218 2.39 -0.98 13.79
C ARG A 218 1.72 -2.33 14.01
N ALA A 219 0.93 -2.81 13.04
CA ALA A 219 0.28 -4.12 13.13
C ALA A 219 1.27 -5.27 13.22
N LEU A 220 2.50 -5.08 12.69
CA LEU A 220 3.56 -6.09 12.67
C LEU A 220 4.65 -5.87 13.74
N GLU A 221 4.62 -4.78 14.51
CA GLU A 221 5.71 -4.36 15.40
C GLU A 221 6.22 -5.46 16.33
N GLN A 222 5.32 -6.28 16.88
CA GLN A 222 5.67 -7.35 17.83
C GLN A 222 5.94 -8.71 17.17
N ARG A 223 5.56 -8.91 15.92
CA ARG A 223 5.60 -10.25 15.28
C ARG A 223 6.22 -10.28 13.89
N GLY A 224 6.61 -9.16 13.38
CA GLY A 224 7.10 -9.02 12.01
C GLY A 224 8.18 -7.95 11.85
N ILE A 225 8.44 -7.60 10.62
CA ILE A 225 9.43 -6.59 10.24
C ILE A 225 8.77 -5.58 9.31
N GLY A 226 8.80 -4.30 9.70
CA GLY A 226 8.49 -3.17 8.82
C GLY A 226 9.77 -2.62 8.19
N ILE A 227 9.73 -2.31 6.90
CA ILE A 227 10.80 -1.61 6.17
C ILE A 227 10.19 -0.38 5.52
N VAL A 228 10.63 0.81 5.95
CA VAL A 228 10.20 2.07 5.34
C VAL A 228 11.06 2.40 4.12
N VAL A 229 10.43 2.94 3.07
CA VAL A 229 11.11 3.33 1.83
C VAL A 229 11.14 4.86 1.71
N GLY A 230 12.30 5.42 1.33
CA GLY A 230 12.52 6.85 1.14
C GLY A 230 13.17 7.55 2.32
N GLU A 231 13.20 8.89 2.26
CA GLU A 231 13.79 9.73 3.30
C GLU A 231 12.88 9.77 4.55
N GLN A 232 13.50 9.54 5.71
CA GLN A 232 12.80 9.54 6.98
C GLN A 232 12.74 10.95 7.56
N SER A 233 11.71 11.69 7.21
CA SER A 233 11.44 13.03 7.78
C SER A 233 10.56 12.99 9.04
N ARG A 234 10.06 11.81 9.43
CA ARG A 234 9.11 11.60 10.55
C ARG A 234 9.44 10.32 11.34
N SER A 235 8.86 10.18 12.52
CA SER A 235 8.91 8.93 13.29
C SER A 235 8.18 7.81 12.53
N THR A 236 8.74 6.61 12.56
CA THR A 236 8.18 5.41 11.91
C THR A 236 8.21 4.23 12.86
N ALA A 237 7.24 3.33 12.74
CA ALA A 237 7.22 2.03 13.40
C ALA A 237 8.01 0.97 12.61
N ALA A 238 8.57 1.31 11.44
CA ALA A 238 9.43 0.43 10.68
C ALA A 238 10.77 0.21 11.42
N ARG A 239 11.25 -1.02 11.35
CA ARG A 239 12.52 -1.43 11.99
C ARG A 239 13.74 -1.15 11.11
N TYR A 240 13.57 -1.16 9.80
CA TYR A 240 14.61 -0.93 8.80
C TYR A 240 14.16 0.06 7.74
N ALA A 241 15.11 0.54 6.94
CA ALA A 241 14.87 1.47 5.84
C ALA A 241 15.54 1.05 4.54
N LEU A 242 14.94 1.48 3.41
CA LEU A 242 15.52 1.47 2.07
C LEU A 242 15.36 2.86 1.45
N LYS A 243 16.30 3.30 0.62
CA LYS A 243 16.30 4.69 0.10
C LYS A 243 15.26 4.94 -1.00
N GLY A 244 14.80 3.89 -1.67
CA GLY A 244 13.85 4.02 -2.77
C GLY A 244 13.66 2.71 -3.53
N PRO A 245 12.87 2.71 -4.62
CA PRO A 245 12.51 1.51 -5.39
C PRO A 245 13.71 0.70 -5.91
N ALA A 246 14.80 1.35 -6.25
CA ALA A 246 16.01 0.65 -6.69
C ALA A 246 16.65 -0.20 -5.57
N GLU A 247 16.65 0.31 -4.32
CA GLU A 247 17.10 -0.48 -3.17
C GLU A 247 16.09 -1.56 -2.79
N VAL A 248 14.78 -1.33 -2.98
CA VAL A 248 13.75 -2.37 -2.80
C VAL A 248 13.98 -3.51 -3.78
N GLU A 249 14.16 -3.22 -5.07
CA GLU A 249 14.47 -4.25 -6.08
C GLU A 249 15.71 -5.04 -5.70
N ARG A 250 16.80 -4.35 -5.35
CA ARG A 250 18.05 -4.98 -4.90
C ARG A 250 17.81 -5.88 -3.68
N PHE A 251 17.11 -5.39 -2.69
CA PHE A 251 16.78 -6.13 -1.46
C PHE A 251 16.00 -7.43 -1.77
N LEU A 252 14.96 -7.35 -2.61
CA LEU A 252 14.17 -8.53 -3.00
C LEU A 252 15.01 -9.57 -3.76
N ARG A 253 15.91 -9.12 -4.64
CA ARG A 253 16.82 -9.99 -5.39
C ARG A 253 17.85 -10.68 -4.49
N GLU A 254 18.36 -9.99 -3.47
CA GLU A 254 19.31 -10.55 -2.52
C GLU A 254 18.66 -11.43 -1.44
N LEU A 255 17.36 -11.19 -1.15
CA LEU A 255 16.58 -11.97 -0.19
C LEU A 255 16.20 -13.35 -0.75
N ALA A 256 15.72 -13.42 -1.99
CA ALA A 256 15.18 -14.66 -2.58
C ALA A 256 16.15 -15.86 -2.52
N PRO A 257 17.45 -15.77 -2.84
CA PRO A 257 18.37 -16.89 -2.72
C PRO A 257 18.58 -17.41 -1.29
N ARG A 258 18.42 -16.52 -0.29
CA ARG A 258 18.58 -16.90 1.11
C ARG A 258 17.43 -17.77 1.63
N LEU A 259 16.25 -17.63 1.00
CA LEU A 259 15.09 -18.46 1.33
C LEU A 259 15.30 -19.92 0.87
N LEU A 260 16.03 -20.14 -0.22
CA LEU A 260 16.39 -21.46 -0.71
C LEU A 260 17.36 -22.16 0.24
N ALA A 261 18.41 -21.45 0.67
CA ALA A 261 19.42 -22.01 1.56
C ALA A 261 18.88 -22.43 2.94
N SER A 262 17.73 -21.87 3.35
CA SER A 262 17.07 -22.26 4.61
C SER A 262 16.09 -23.42 4.46
N ALA A 263 15.71 -23.82 3.23
CA ALA A 263 14.76 -24.90 2.95
C ALA A 263 15.46 -26.26 2.69
N ASP A 264 16.68 -26.24 2.16
CA ASP A 264 17.41 -27.45 1.70
C ASP A 264 18.39 -28.01 2.74
N SER A 265 18.30 -27.58 3.96
CA SER A 265 19.18 -27.97 5.06
C SER A 265 18.37 -28.34 6.29
#